data_39ff45ca68e12d12a5adaf04f5145d76
#
_entry.id   39ff45ca68e12d12a5adaf04f5145d76
#
_cell.length_a   1.000
_cell.length_b   1.000
_cell.length_c   1.000
_cell.angle_alpha   90.00
_cell.angle_beta   90.00
_cell.angle_gamma   90.00
#
_symmetry.space_group_name_H-M   'P 1'
#
loop_
_entity.id
_entity.type
_entity.pdbx_description
1 polymer ?
#
loop_
_entity_poly.entity_id
_entity_poly.type
_entity_poly.pdbx_seq_one_letter_code
_entity_poly.pdbx_strand_id
1 'polypeptide(L)'
;MSRGLPTHFLRRAAGIFLLCVAIAACATPRAQFTAAQQESAQLPGFPHVRVFADSQGAKLGTGPARFESQKDFTFLALSGGGADGAFGAGILNGWSAARQRPEFTVVSGASTGALMAPFAFLGPAYDGTIKEIYTAGYAEQFVKSAHVANVIFGAGLITAGSANSIISQFITRRLLDDIAREHRKGRRLYVVTTNLDAQRPVLWDMGAIAASDRPDAASVFTEILTASASFPGVFSPVLIDVEADGHRFTEMHVDGETTDPIFVAPEKVLKSLAVTSSASAHKSIYVLINTKLEPTFEVTENTPLQVPSRAIFTLTKTERRNSILAAYDFARRNGFKFNLAYLPKDIPDKGSVEFETGYMRSLFTYGYELGRSGSAWQSSPPQLH
;
A
#
# COMPACT_ATOMS: atom_id res chain seq x y z
N MET A 1 30.91 58.06 22.59
CA MET A 1 31.64 57.06 21.75
C MET A 1 30.69 55.86 21.51
N SER A 2 29.94 55.87 20.40
CA SER A 2 29.06 54.76 20.01
C SER A 2 29.90 53.85 19.10
N ARG A 3 30.25 52.63 19.58
CA ARG A 3 30.87 51.63 18.77
C ARG A 3 29.77 50.93 17.93
N GLY A 4 29.73 51.24 16.63
CA GLY A 4 28.89 50.54 15.68
C GLY A 4 29.26 49.07 15.60
N LEU A 5 28.24 48.17 15.60
CA LEU A 5 28.47 46.75 15.39
C LEU A 5 29.14 46.50 14.04
N PRO A 6 30.12 45.57 13.98
CA PRO A 6 30.85 45.30 12.73
C PRO A 6 29.90 44.70 11.68
N THR A 7 29.95 45.25 10.48
CA THR A 7 29.10 44.90 9.31
C THR A 7 29.08 43.40 9.00
N HIS A 8 30.12 42.66 9.34
CA HIS A 8 30.23 41.21 9.22
C HIS A 8 29.27 40.45 10.17
N PHE A 9 28.98 41.00 11.35
CA PHE A 9 28.04 40.41 12.31
C PHE A 9 26.60 40.53 11.83
N LEU A 10 26.23 41.68 11.28
CA LEU A 10 24.93 41.93 10.67
C LEU A 10 24.66 41.03 9.44
N ARG A 11 25.65 40.85 8.59
CA ARG A 11 25.53 39.94 7.44
C ARG A 11 25.36 38.47 7.83
N ARG A 12 26.07 37.99 8.85
CA ARG A 12 25.91 36.63 9.39
C ARG A 12 24.56 36.46 10.08
N ALA A 13 24.11 37.41 10.85
CA ALA A 13 22.79 37.38 11.50
C ALA A 13 21.66 37.41 10.48
N ALA A 14 21.75 38.22 9.41
CA ALA A 14 20.81 38.22 8.31
C ALA A 14 20.78 36.89 7.53
N GLY A 15 21.95 36.28 7.30
CA GLY A 15 22.03 34.96 6.65
C GLY A 15 21.41 33.85 7.49
N ILE A 16 21.63 33.83 8.81
CA ILE A 16 21.03 32.87 9.74
C ILE A 16 19.51 33.11 9.84
N PHE A 17 19.07 34.35 9.89
CA PHE A 17 17.64 34.69 9.92
C PHE A 17 16.92 34.26 8.63
N LEU A 18 17.53 34.51 7.45
CA LEU A 18 17.02 34.04 6.15
C LEU A 18 16.96 32.51 6.08
N LEU A 19 17.96 31.80 6.62
CA LEU A 19 17.99 30.33 6.68
C LEU A 19 16.91 29.80 7.61
N CYS A 20 16.70 30.43 8.78
CA CYS A 20 15.61 30.07 9.71
C CYS A 20 14.22 30.34 9.13
N VAL A 21 14.03 31.44 8.39
CA VAL A 21 12.79 31.76 7.69
C VAL A 21 12.55 30.76 6.54
N ALA A 22 13.58 30.37 5.80
CA ALA A 22 13.47 29.37 4.74
C ALA A 22 13.09 27.98 5.29
N ILE A 23 13.61 27.60 6.48
CA ILE A 23 13.25 26.33 7.15
C ILE A 23 11.82 26.37 7.70
N ALA A 24 11.39 27.50 8.25
CA ALA A 24 10.02 27.69 8.73
C ALA A 24 8.96 27.69 7.59
N ALA A 25 9.35 28.12 6.39
CA ALA A 25 8.46 28.13 5.22
C ALA A 25 8.17 26.72 4.64
N CYS A 26 8.91 25.69 5.07
CA CYS A 26 8.69 24.32 4.61
C CYS A 26 7.60 23.56 5.37
N ALA A 27 7.05 24.11 6.46
CA ALA A 27 5.96 23.51 7.22
C ALA A 27 4.61 24.10 6.77
N THR A 28 3.81 23.33 6.04
CA THR A 28 2.42 23.70 5.77
C THR A 28 1.64 23.58 7.09
N PRO A 29 1.11 24.70 7.65
CA PRO A 29 0.34 24.63 8.88
C PRO A 29 -0.94 23.83 8.62
N ARG A 30 -1.17 22.77 9.41
CA ARG A 30 -2.41 21.99 9.38
C ARG A 30 -3.36 22.46 10.48
N ALA A 31 -4.67 22.36 10.23
CA ALA A 31 -5.68 22.62 11.26
C ALA A 31 -5.42 21.68 12.46
N GLN A 32 -5.55 22.21 13.67
CA GLN A 32 -5.42 21.42 14.89
C GLN A 32 -6.66 20.55 15.08
N PHE A 33 -6.47 19.33 15.54
CA PHE A 33 -7.54 18.38 15.85
C PHE A 33 -7.16 17.54 17.07
N THR A 34 -8.15 16.91 17.68
CA THR A 34 -7.97 16.07 18.86
C THR A 34 -7.94 14.59 18.48
N ALA A 35 -7.40 13.74 19.39
CA ALA A 35 -7.43 12.30 19.21
C ALA A 35 -8.87 11.74 19.08
N ALA A 36 -9.85 12.34 19.77
CA ALA A 36 -11.25 11.92 19.67
C ALA A 36 -11.83 12.25 18.27
N GLN A 37 -11.53 13.42 17.72
CA GLN A 37 -11.91 13.76 16.35
C GLN A 37 -11.25 12.84 15.33
N GLN A 38 -9.98 12.50 15.53
CA GLN A 38 -9.27 11.58 14.65
C GLN A 38 -9.89 10.16 14.67
N GLU A 39 -10.28 9.65 15.86
CA GLU A 39 -10.91 8.32 15.98
C GLU A 39 -12.26 8.25 15.24
N SER A 40 -13.04 9.32 15.26
CA SER A 40 -14.37 9.41 14.62
C SER A 40 -14.33 9.95 13.18
N ALA A 41 -13.17 10.39 12.70
CA ALA A 41 -13.04 11.04 11.40
C ALA A 41 -13.47 10.16 10.23
N GLN A 42 -14.15 10.76 9.26
CA GLN A 42 -14.58 10.12 8.01
C GLN A 42 -14.13 10.97 6.81
N LEU A 43 -14.05 10.35 5.65
CA LEU A 43 -13.89 11.10 4.40
C LEU A 43 -15.13 11.92 4.12
N PRO A 44 -15.01 13.22 3.76
CA PRO A 44 -16.14 14.05 3.43
C PRO A 44 -16.99 13.46 2.29
N GLY A 45 -18.24 13.14 2.62
CA GLY A 45 -19.18 12.53 1.66
C GLY A 45 -19.00 11.03 1.39
N PHE A 46 -18.10 10.35 2.09
CA PHE A 46 -17.89 8.90 2.01
C PHE A 46 -17.97 8.29 3.42
N PRO A 47 -19.16 8.08 3.96
CA PRO A 47 -19.30 7.53 5.32
C PRO A 47 -18.88 6.06 5.35
N HIS A 48 -18.26 5.64 6.47
CA HIS A 48 -17.92 4.26 6.77
C HIS A 48 -16.97 3.58 5.76
N VAL A 49 -16.16 4.33 5.02
CA VAL A 49 -15.18 3.77 4.10
C VAL A 49 -13.80 3.59 4.73
N ARG A 50 -13.61 4.09 5.95
CA ARG A 50 -12.34 3.97 6.68
C ARG A 50 -12.54 3.51 8.12
N VAL A 51 -11.56 2.77 8.64
CA VAL A 51 -11.43 2.42 10.05
C VAL A 51 -9.95 2.27 10.40
N PHE A 52 -9.60 2.43 11.67
CA PHE A 52 -8.30 1.96 12.13
C PHE A 52 -8.28 0.43 12.12
N ALA A 53 -7.29 -0.16 11.45
CA ALA A 53 -7.23 -1.61 11.22
C ALA A 53 -7.06 -2.42 12.53
N ASP A 54 -6.49 -1.81 13.57
CA ASP A 54 -6.29 -2.37 14.91
C ASP A 54 -7.51 -2.21 15.84
N SER A 55 -8.57 -1.55 15.41
CA SER A 55 -9.76 -1.32 16.24
C SER A 55 -10.62 -2.58 16.41
N GLN A 56 -10.93 -2.96 17.66
CA GLN A 56 -11.71 -4.17 17.97
C GLN A 56 -13.18 -4.12 17.55
N GLY A 57 -13.70 -2.94 17.25
CA GLY A 57 -15.11 -2.69 16.89
C GLY A 57 -15.31 -2.20 15.47
N ALA A 58 -14.29 -2.25 14.63
CA ALA A 58 -14.27 -1.69 13.28
C ALA A 58 -15.46 -2.23 12.44
N LYS A 59 -16.39 -1.34 12.10
CA LYS A 59 -17.46 -1.62 11.15
C LYS A 59 -17.12 -0.96 9.83
N LEU A 60 -16.51 -1.70 8.91
CA LEU A 60 -16.38 -1.31 7.52
C LEU A 60 -17.66 -1.64 6.77
N GLY A 61 -18.17 -0.66 6.07
CA GLY A 61 -19.31 -0.81 5.19
C GLY A 61 -20.66 -0.94 5.90
N THR A 62 -21.68 -0.47 5.24
CA THR A 62 -23.08 -0.62 5.66
C THR A 62 -23.62 -1.92 5.09
N GLY A 63 -23.74 -2.91 5.93
CA GLY A 63 -24.50 -4.11 5.64
C GLY A 63 -23.72 -5.40 5.82
N PRO A 64 -24.42 -6.49 6.17
CA PRO A 64 -23.84 -7.80 6.11
C PRO A 64 -23.40 -8.03 4.66
N ALA A 65 -22.11 -8.37 4.47
CA ALA A 65 -21.67 -8.93 3.20
C ALA A 65 -22.56 -10.16 2.95
N ARG A 66 -23.65 -9.98 2.22
CA ARG A 66 -24.43 -11.10 1.71
C ARG A 66 -23.62 -11.69 0.58
N PHE A 67 -22.64 -12.52 0.93
CA PHE A 67 -22.08 -13.43 -0.05
C PHE A 67 -23.23 -14.34 -0.47
N GLU A 68 -23.86 -14.06 -1.59
CA GLU A 68 -24.81 -15.00 -2.17
C GLU A 68 -24.03 -16.29 -2.35
N SER A 69 -24.28 -17.25 -1.43
CA SER A 69 -23.95 -18.67 -1.57
C SER A 69 -22.62 -18.99 -2.29
N GLN A 70 -21.55 -18.20 -2.08
CA GLN A 70 -20.23 -18.57 -2.58
C GLN A 70 -19.79 -19.82 -1.83
N LYS A 71 -19.56 -20.90 -2.60
CA LYS A 71 -19.13 -22.18 -2.04
C LYS A 71 -17.79 -22.07 -1.33
N ASP A 72 -16.92 -21.15 -1.78
CA ASP A 72 -15.55 -20.99 -1.31
C ASP A 72 -15.26 -19.55 -0.84
N PHE A 73 -14.52 -19.42 0.26
CA PHE A 73 -14.02 -18.15 0.76
C PHE A 73 -12.52 -18.02 0.44
N THR A 74 -12.13 -17.03 -0.32
CA THR A 74 -10.75 -16.79 -0.73
C THR A 74 -10.30 -15.38 -0.38
N PHE A 75 -9.23 -15.29 0.39
CA PHE A 75 -8.59 -14.02 0.74
C PHE A 75 -7.22 -13.93 0.07
N LEU A 76 -6.94 -12.81 -0.60
CA LEU A 76 -5.62 -12.47 -1.15
C LEU A 76 -5.06 -11.25 -0.42
N ALA A 77 -3.93 -11.41 0.26
CA ALA A 77 -3.16 -10.31 0.86
C ALA A 77 -1.91 -10.05 0.01
N LEU A 78 -1.73 -8.80 -0.42
CA LEU A 78 -0.63 -8.34 -1.27
C LEU A 78 0.27 -7.39 -0.49
N SER A 79 1.53 -7.78 -0.28
CA SER A 79 2.51 -6.91 0.36
C SER A 79 3.02 -5.83 -0.60
N GLY A 80 3.66 -4.81 -0.03
CA GLY A 80 4.51 -3.91 -0.80
C GLY A 80 5.79 -4.57 -1.30
N GLY A 81 6.69 -3.72 -1.79
CA GLY A 81 7.97 -4.17 -2.36
C GLY A 81 8.47 -3.29 -3.51
N GLY A 82 7.84 -2.15 -3.78
CA GLY A 82 8.28 -1.24 -4.85
C GLY A 82 8.41 -1.93 -6.20
N ALA A 83 9.59 -1.88 -6.81
CA ALA A 83 9.91 -2.52 -8.09
C ALA A 83 9.72 -4.04 -8.08
N ASP A 84 9.94 -4.68 -6.93
CA ASP A 84 9.78 -6.13 -6.77
C ASP A 84 8.32 -6.58 -6.92
N GLY A 85 7.34 -5.66 -6.89
CA GLY A 85 5.94 -5.92 -7.21
C GLY A 85 5.73 -6.56 -8.58
N ALA A 86 6.70 -6.42 -9.51
CA ALA A 86 6.69 -7.11 -10.79
C ALA A 86 6.66 -8.65 -10.65
N PHE A 87 7.24 -9.19 -9.56
CA PHE A 87 7.18 -10.63 -9.24
C PHE A 87 5.72 -11.07 -8.99
N GLY A 88 5.00 -10.38 -8.11
CA GLY A 88 3.61 -10.70 -7.81
C GLY A 88 2.69 -10.49 -9.01
N ALA A 89 2.93 -9.44 -9.79
CA ALA A 89 2.25 -9.21 -11.06
C ALA A 89 2.42 -10.40 -12.00
N GLY A 90 3.63 -10.94 -12.09
CA GLY A 90 3.95 -12.15 -12.85
C GLY A 90 3.18 -13.35 -12.34
N ILE A 91 3.21 -13.63 -11.01
CA ILE A 91 2.48 -14.75 -10.41
C ILE A 91 1.00 -14.68 -10.76
N LEU A 92 0.34 -13.54 -10.57
CA LEU A 92 -1.08 -13.40 -10.88
C LEU A 92 -1.40 -13.67 -12.34
N ASN A 93 -0.59 -13.16 -13.27
CA ASN A 93 -0.75 -13.38 -14.70
C ASN A 93 -0.52 -14.86 -15.09
N GLY A 94 0.55 -15.47 -14.57
CA GLY A 94 0.87 -16.89 -14.82
C GLY A 94 -0.21 -17.82 -14.28
N TRP A 95 -0.71 -17.52 -13.08
CA TRP A 95 -1.77 -18.28 -12.43
C TRP A 95 -3.09 -18.23 -13.21
N SER A 96 -3.43 -17.04 -13.77
CA SER A 96 -4.56 -16.89 -14.69
C SER A 96 -4.36 -17.66 -15.98
N ALA A 97 -3.16 -17.62 -16.59
CA ALA A 97 -2.84 -18.36 -17.80
C ALA A 97 -2.99 -19.88 -17.61
N ALA A 98 -2.69 -20.39 -16.41
CA ALA A 98 -2.96 -21.77 -16.02
C ALA A 98 -4.44 -22.08 -15.75
N ARG A 99 -5.32 -21.06 -15.77
CA ARG A 99 -6.76 -21.17 -15.40
C ARG A 99 -6.99 -21.73 -13.99
N GLN A 100 -6.07 -21.49 -13.07
CA GLN A 100 -6.13 -22.00 -11.68
C GLN A 100 -6.34 -20.89 -10.66
N ARG A 101 -6.26 -19.62 -11.08
CA ARG A 101 -6.48 -18.47 -10.19
C ARG A 101 -7.94 -18.40 -9.76
N PRO A 102 -8.23 -18.46 -8.43
CA PRO A 102 -9.60 -18.33 -7.95
C PRO A 102 -10.10 -16.90 -8.10
N GLU A 103 -11.40 -16.74 -8.07
CA GLU A 103 -12.03 -15.46 -7.80
C GLU A 103 -11.87 -15.16 -6.29
N PHE A 104 -11.25 -14.02 -5.96
CA PHE A 104 -11.03 -13.67 -4.56
C PHE A 104 -12.26 -13.01 -3.96
N THR A 105 -12.71 -13.51 -2.82
CA THR A 105 -13.77 -12.91 -2.02
C THR A 105 -13.31 -11.58 -1.42
N VAL A 106 -12.07 -11.56 -0.93
CA VAL A 106 -11.44 -10.38 -0.35
C VAL A 106 -10.05 -10.21 -0.94
N VAL A 107 -9.70 -8.98 -1.30
CA VAL A 107 -8.32 -8.59 -1.66
C VAL A 107 -7.92 -7.43 -0.79
N SER A 108 -6.74 -7.50 -0.19
CA SER A 108 -6.10 -6.39 0.50
C SER A 108 -4.72 -6.10 -0.07
N GLY A 109 -4.30 -4.84 0.01
CA GLY A 109 -2.96 -4.47 -0.44
C GLY A 109 -2.38 -3.28 0.32
N ALA A 110 -1.04 -3.27 0.43
CA ALA A 110 -0.24 -2.16 0.92
C ALA A 110 0.85 -1.83 -0.11
N SER A 111 1.23 -0.56 -0.25
CA SER A 111 2.28 -0.12 -1.17
C SER A 111 2.06 -0.55 -2.62
N THR A 112 3.05 -1.17 -3.26
CA THR A 112 2.90 -1.76 -4.61
C THR A 112 1.79 -2.81 -4.67
N GLY A 113 1.52 -3.52 -3.54
CA GLY A 113 0.37 -4.43 -3.41
C GLY A 113 -0.96 -3.70 -3.48
N ALA A 114 -1.05 -2.47 -2.94
CA ALA A 114 -2.24 -1.63 -3.08
C ALA A 114 -2.47 -1.21 -4.53
N LEU A 115 -1.40 -0.87 -5.27
CA LEU A 115 -1.49 -0.56 -6.71
C LEU A 115 -1.94 -1.74 -7.54
N MET A 116 -1.62 -2.97 -7.14
CA MET A 116 -2.00 -4.22 -7.79
C MET A 116 -3.42 -4.67 -7.40
N ALA A 117 -3.85 -4.38 -6.19
CA ALA A 117 -5.07 -4.93 -5.58
C ALA A 117 -6.36 -4.70 -6.39
N PRO A 118 -6.66 -3.53 -7.00
CA PRO A 118 -7.86 -3.31 -7.81
C PRO A 118 -7.98 -4.28 -8.99
N PHE A 119 -6.87 -4.50 -9.67
CA PHE A 119 -6.79 -5.37 -10.84
C PHE A 119 -6.80 -6.85 -10.43
N ALA A 120 -6.10 -7.20 -9.35
CA ALA A 120 -6.14 -8.54 -8.77
C ALA A 120 -7.55 -8.92 -8.32
N PHE A 121 -8.29 -7.98 -7.75
CA PHE A 121 -9.68 -8.13 -7.35
C PHE A 121 -10.62 -8.43 -8.53
N LEU A 122 -10.44 -7.75 -9.65
CA LEU A 122 -11.27 -7.95 -10.86
C LEU A 122 -10.88 -9.20 -11.65
N GLY A 123 -9.67 -9.72 -11.46
CA GLY A 123 -9.25 -11.00 -12.03
C GLY A 123 -8.67 -10.91 -13.46
N PRO A 124 -8.74 -12.03 -14.23
CA PRO A 124 -7.98 -12.18 -15.48
C PRO A 124 -8.23 -11.14 -16.55
N ALA A 125 -9.39 -10.50 -16.57
CA ALA A 125 -9.71 -9.45 -17.54
C ALA A 125 -8.78 -8.22 -17.43
N TYR A 126 -8.11 -8.05 -16.30
CA TYR A 126 -7.20 -6.94 -16.00
C TYR A 126 -5.71 -7.35 -15.93
N ASP A 127 -5.39 -8.59 -16.26
CA ASP A 127 -4.01 -9.09 -16.24
C ASP A 127 -3.10 -8.35 -17.21
N GLY A 128 -3.62 -7.94 -18.36
CA GLY A 128 -2.90 -7.09 -19.32
C GLY A 128 -2.49 -5.74 -18.72
N THR A 129 -3.38 -5.12 -17.96
CA THR A 129 -3.11 -3.84 -17.27
C THR A 129 -2.07 -4.02 -16.17
N ILE A 130 -2.16 -5.08 -15.36
CA ILE A 130 -1.12 -5.39 -14.36
C ILE A 130 0.24 -5.56 -15.04
N LYS A 131 0.32 -6.35 -16.11
CA LYS A 131 1.56 -6.55 -16.86
C LYS A 131 2.11 -5.22 -17.38
N GLU A 132 1.27 -4.39 -17.97
CA GLU A 132 1.67 -3.09 -18.50
C GLU A 132 2.26 -2.19 -17.43
N ILE A 133 1.59 -2.03 -16.27
CA ILE A 133 2.05 -1.20 -15.14
C ILE A 133 3.47 -1.59 -14.73
N TYR A 134 3.76 -2.90 -14.63
CA TYR A 134 5.03 -3.39 -14.10
C TYR A 134 6.12 -3.62 -15.16
N THR A 135 5.81 -3.62 -16.47
CA THR A 135 6.79 -3.97 -17.51
C THR A 135 6.98 -2.93 -18.61
N ALA A 136 6.10 -1.91 -18.70
CA ALA A 136 6.19 -0.89 -19.76
C ALA A 136 7.18 0.25 -19.45
N GLY A 137 7.72 0.33 -18.23
CA GLY A 137 8.72 1.32 -17.84
C GLY A 137 8.17 2.61 -17.24
N TYR A 138 6.88 2.67 -16.92
CA TYR A 138 6.26 3.85 -16.29
C TYR A 138 6.95 4.25 -14.99
N ALA A 139 7.26 3.28 -14.13
CA ALA A 139 7.90 3.53 -12.85
C ALA A 139 9.34 4.07 -13.02
N GLU A 140 10.10 3.52 -13.96
CA GLU A 140 11.47 3.98 -14.25
C GLU A 140 11.48 5.41 -14.80
N GLN A 141 10.59 5.71 -15.78
CA GLN A 141 10.47 7.04 -16.35
C GLN A 141 10.06 8.06 -15.28
N PHE A 142 9.15 7.68 -14.40
CA PHE A 142 8.72 8.51 -13.29
C PHE A 142 9.87 8.85 -12.34
N VAL A 143 10.61 7.86 -11.85
CA VAL A 143 11.73 8.06 -10.93
C VAL A 143 12.81 8.90 -11.57
N LYS A 144 13.17 8.66 -12.84
CA LYS A 144 14.12 9.49 -13.59
C LYS A 144 13.67 10.95 -13.71
N SER A 145 12.41 11.19 -14.04
CA SER A 145 11.85 12.53 -14.15
C SER A 145 11.84 13.26 -12.80
N ALA A 146 11.50 12.56 -11.73
CA ALA A 146 11.48 13.09 -10.37
C ALA A 146 12.92 13.41 -9.87
N HIS A 147 13.92 12.59 -10.18
CA HIS A 147 15.31 12.87 -9.85
C HIS A 147 15.83 14.15 -10.54
N VAL A 148 15.50 14.34 -11.81
CA VAL A 148 15.89 15.57 -12.54
C VAL A 148 15.24 16.80 -11.88
N ALA A 149 13.96 16.74 -11.56
CA ALA A 149 13.29 17.84 -10.87
C ALA A 149 13.88 18.11 -9.47
N ASN A 150 14.19 17.05 -8.71
CA ASN A 150 14.81 17.18 -7.38
C ASN A 150 16.22 17.80 -7.43
N VAL A 151 17.02 17.47 -8.44
CA VAL A 151 18.33 18.10 -8.64
C VAL A 151 18.20 19.60 -8.96
N ILE A 152 17.17 19.97 -9.73
CA ILE A 152 16.94 21.38 -10.12
C ILE A 152 16.36 22.20 -8.96
N PHE A 153 15.43 21.63 -8.18
CA PHE A 153 14.67 22.36 -7.16
C PHE A 153 15.08 22.06 -5.71
N GLY A 154 16.09 21.17 -5.49
CA GLY A 154 16.61 20.83 -4.16
C GLY A 154 15.61 20.06 -3.26
N ALA A 155 14.54 19.49 -3.83
CA ALA A 155 13.57 18.71 -3.08
C ALA A 155 14.11 17.28 -2.87
N GLY A 156 14.32 16.87 -1.60
CA GLY A 156 14.89 15.56 -1.26
C GLY A 156 13.96 14.36 -1.51
N LEU A 157 12.66 14.57 -1.73
CA LEU A 157 11.65 13.52 -1.88
C LEU A 157 10.83 13.68 -3.17
N ILE A 158 10.38 12.55 -3.71
CA ILE A 158 9.43 12.55 -4.83
C ILE A 158 8.07 13.02 -4.31
N THR A 159 7.46 13.99 -4.98
CA THR A 159 6.18 14.55 -4.52
C THR A 159 5.04 13.55 -4.74
N ALA A 160 4.11 13.49 -3.78
CA ALA A 160 2.89 12.69 -3.89
C ALA A 160 2.06 13.07 -5.13
N GLY A 161 2.02 14.35 -5.51
CA GLY A 161 1.31 14.82 -6.71
C GLY A 161 1.85 14.20 -8.00
N SER A 162 3.16 14.01 -8.10
CA SER A 162 3.77 13.34 -9.26
C SER A 162 3.38 11.85 -9.32
N ALA A 163 3.37 11.14 -8.18
CA ALA A 163 2.93 9.75 -8.10
C ALA A 163 1.43 9.62 -8.44
N ASN A 164 0.59 10.51 -7.90
CA ASN A 164 -0.83 10.57 -8.17
C ASN A 164 -1.13 10.70 -9.67
N SER A 165 -0.37 11.54 -10.39
CA SER A 165 -0.53 11.75 -11.83
C SER A 165 -0.31 10.48 -12.67
N ILE A 166 0.58 9.57 -12.25
CA ILE A 166 0.79 8.29 -12.95
C ILE A 166 -0.28 7.29 -12.56
N ILE A 167 -0.56 7.14 -11.27
CA ILE A 167 -1.56 6.19 -10.78
C ILE A 167 -2.93 6.48 -11.39
N SER A 168 -3.32 7.77 -11.50
CA SER A 168 -4.61 8.19 -12.05
C SER A 168 -4.84 7.72 -13.49
N GLN A 169 -3.80 7.51 -14.30
CA GLN A 169 -3.93 7.04 -15.68
C GLN A 169 -4.55 5.63 -15.76
N PHE A 170 -4.39 4.82 -14.71
CA PHE A 170 -4.91 3.47 -14.65
C PHE A 170 -6.25 3.37 -13.88
N ILE A 171 -6.66 4.45 -13.18
CA ILE A 171 -7.91 4.49 -12.40
C ILE A 171 -9.02 5.09 -13.28
N THR A 172 -9.50 4.28 -14.19
CA THR A 172 -10.54 4.69 -15.16
C THR A 172 -11.94 4.55 -14.57
N ARG A 173 -12.92 5.27 -15.12
CA ARG A 173 -14.33 5.11 -14.73
C ARG A 173 -14.79 3.67 -14.87
N ARG A 174 -14.42 2.99 -15.96
CA ARG A 174 -14.73 1.58 -16.18
C ARG A 174 -14.19 0.68 -15.05
N LEU A 175 -12.95 0.91 -14.61
CA LEU A 175 -12.37 0.16 -13.50
C LEU A 175 -13.21 0.30 -12.23
N LEU A 176 -13.61 1.54 -11.90
CA LEU A 176 -14.45 1.81 -10.72
C LEU A 176 -15.83 1.17 -10.85
N ASP A 177 -16.47 1.25 -12.01
CA ASP A 177 -17.77 0.63 -12.26
C ASP A 177 -17.70 -0.90 -12.12
N ASP A 178 -16.61 -1.52 -12.57
CA ASP A 178 -16.36 -2.95 -12.42
C ASP A 178 -16.13 -3.33 -10.95
N ILE A 179 -15.33 -2.55 -10.20
CA ILE A 179 -15.13 -2.75 -8.76
C ILE A 179 -16.44 -2.57 -7.99
N ALA A 180 -17.21 -1.53 -8.29
CA ALA A 180 -18.50 -1.27 -7.67
C ALA A 180 -19.49 -2.42 -7.87
N ARG A 181 -19.51 -3.01 -9.08
CA ARG A 181 -20.34 -4.17 -9.39
C ARG A 181 -19.96 -5.38 -8.52
N GLU A 182 -18.68 -5.66 -8.37
CA GLU A 182 -18.19 -6.76 -7.56
C GLU A 182 -18.40 -6.50 -6.06
N HIS A 183 -18.24 -5.26 -5.62
CA HIS A 183 -18.54 -4.84 -4.24
C HIS A 183 -20.02 -5.07 -3.89
N ARG A 184 -20.96 -4.74 -4.81
CA ARG A 184 -22.41 -5.00 -4.61
C ARG A 184 -22.76 -6.49 -4.52
N LYS A 185 -21.95 -7.38 -5.11
CA LYS A 185 -22.07 -8.84 -4.96
C LYS A 185 -21.53 -9.35 -3.60
N GLY A 186 -20.97 -8.49 -2.77
CA GLY A 186 -20.43 -8.82 -1.45
C GLY A 186 -18.91 -8.95 -1.38
N ARG A 187 -18.19 -8.97 -2.51
CA ARG A 187 -16.71 -9.00 -2.52
C ARG A 187 -16.14 -7.72 -1.93
N ARG A 188 -14.93 -7.79 -1.38
CA ARG A 188 -14.30 -6.65 -0.70
C ARG A 188 -12.89 -6.37 -1.23
N LEU A 189 -12.61 -5.09 -1.46
CA LEU A 189 -11.31 -4.58 -1.85
C LEU A 189 -10.83 -3.58 -0.80
N TYR A 190 -9.70 -3.88 -0.16
CA TYR A 190 -9.13 -3.06 0.90
C TYR A 190 -7.74 -2.56 0.53
N VAL A 191 -7.44 -1.34 0.98
CA VAL A 191 -6.10 -0.76 0.93
C VAL A 191 -5.73 -0.27 2.33
N VAL A 192 -4.47 -0.45 2.69
CA VAL A 192 -3.93 0.01 3.98
C VAL A 192 -3.02 1.22 3.76
N THR A 193 -3.17 2.22 4.62
CA THR A 193 -2.23 3.33 4.77
C THR A 193 -1.82 3.46 6.23
N THR A 194 -0.69 4.10 6.51
CA THR A 194 -0.30 4.47 7.87
C THR A 194 -0.65 5.93 8.14
N ASN A 195 -1.49 6.18 9.13
CA ASN A 195 -1.71 7.53 9.66
C ASN A 195 -0.60 7.87 10.64
N LEU A 196 0.28 8.82 10.28
CA LEU A 196 1.42 9.23 11.11
C LEU A 196 0.99 10.01 12.37
N ASP A 197 -0.12 10.75 12.31
CA ASP A 197 -0.61 11.51 13.46
C ASP A 197 -1.12 10.58 14.57
N ALA A 198 -1.75 9.45 14.18
CA ALA A 198 -2.23 8.43 15.12
C ALA A 198 -1.19 7.34 15.40
N GLN A 199 -0.15 7.19 14.57
CA GLN A 199 0.78 6.05 14.55
C GLN A 199 0.06 4.69 14.40
N ARG A 200 -0.97 4.65 13.55
CA ARG A 200 -1.87 3.49 13.40
C ARG A 200 -2.16 3.18 11.93
N PRO A 201 -2.38 1.90 11.59
CA PRO A 201 -2.84 1.51 10.26
C PRO A 201 -4.30 1.91 10.05
N VAL A 202 -4.59 2.49 8.88
CA VAL A 202 -5.96 2.80 8.43
C VAL A 202 -6.32 1.88 7.27
N LEU A 203 -7.44 1.21 7.41
CA LEU A 203 -8.02 0.34 6.39
C LEU A 203 -9.10 1.11 5.62
N TRP A 204 -9.00 1.10 4.29
CA TRP A 204 -9.91 1.76 3.37
C TRP A 204 -10.72 0.75 2.58
N ASP A 205 -12.07 0.87 2.59
CA ASP A 205 -12.95 0.09 1.72
C ASP A 205 -13.04 0.75 0.33
N MET A 206 -12.12 0.35 -0.54
CA MET A 206 -12.02 0.86 -1.91
C MET A 206 -13.23 0.48 -2.77
N GLY A 207 -13.86 -0.66 -2.44
CA GLY A 207 -15.08 -1.09 -3.08
C GLY A 207 -16.26 -0.17 -2.76
N ALA A 208 -16.38 0.27 -1.51
CA ALA A 208 -17.40 1.21 -1.09
C ALA A 208 -17.18 2.60 -1.72
N ILE A 209 -15.92 3.06 -1.83
CA ILE A 209 -15.58 4.31 -2.53
C ILE A 209 -15.99 4.23 -3.99
N ALA A 210 -15.64 3.14 -4.69
CA ALA A 210 -16.01 2.93 -6.09
C ALA A 210 -17.54 2.87 -6.30
N ALA A 211 -18.28 2.35 -5.31
CA ALA A 211 -19.74 2.19 -5.37
C ALA A 211 -20.52 3.40 -4.86
N SER A 212 -19.87 4.49 -4.52
CA SER A 212 -20.50 5.69 -3.93
C SER A 212 -21.27 6.55 -4.94
N ASP A 213 -21.12 6.30 -6.25
CA ASP A 213 -21.68 7.09 -7.35
C ASP A 213 -21.29 8.59 -7.33
N ARG A 214 -20.24 8.96 -6.56
CA ARG A 214 -19.76 10.33 -6.45
C ARG A 214 -18.84 10.72 -7.61
N PRO A 215 -18.88 11.99 -8.06
CA PRO A 215 -18.02 12.45 -9.14
C PRO A 215 -16.53 12.47 -8.78
N ASP A 216 -16.20 12.61 -7.49
CA ASP A 216 -14.85 12.67 -6.94
C ASP A 216 -14.30 11.29 -6.53
N ALA A 217 -15.07 10.20 -6.68
CA ALA A 217 -14.68 8.84 -6.31
C ALA A 217 -13.34 8.40 -6.92
N ALA A 218 -13.07 8.73 -8.20
CA ALA A 218 -11.81 8.39 -8.86
C ALA A 218 -10.62 9.14 -8.26
N SER A 219 -10.79 10.41 -7.90
CA SER A 219 -9.74 11.22 -7.27
C SER A 219 -9.40 10.68 -5.89
N VAL A 220 -10.42 10.45 -5.05
CA VAL A 220 -10.24 9.88 -3.70
C VAL A 220 -9.63 8.49 -3.75
N PHE A 221 -10.09 7.64 -4.68
CA PHE A 221 -9.52 6.31 -4.88
C PHE A 221 -8.02 6.38 -5.22
N THR A 222 -7.63 7.28 -6.14
CA THR A 222 -6.24 7.48 -6.54
C THR A 222 -5.40 8.04 -5.40
N GLU A 223 -5.94 9.00 -4.63
CA GLU A 223 -5.26 9.61 -3.49
C GLU A 223 -4.91 8.57 -2.40
N ILE A 224 -5.84 7.67 -2.08
CA ILE A 224 -5.60 6.58 -1.11
C ILE A 224 -4.55 5.60 -1.63
N LEU A 225 -4.57 5.24 -2.92
CA LEU A 225 -3.53 4.41 -3.53
C LEU A 225 -2.17 5.10 -3.46
N THR A 226 -2.13 6.40 -3.75
CA THR A 226 -0.91 7.21 -3.67
C THR A 226 -0.38 7.26 -2.24
N ALA A 227 -1.25 7.47 -1.25
CA ALA A 227 -0.88 7.46 0.16
C ALA A 227 -0.29 6.10 0.58
N SER A 228 -0.94 5.01 0.16
CA SER A 228 -0.47 3.64 0.43
C SER A 228 0.88 3.32 -0.21
N ALA A 229 1.23 3.97 -1.31
CA ALA A 229 2.50 3.80 -2.02
C ALA A 229 3.56 4.86 -1.63
N SER A 230 3.25 5.76 -0.70
CA SER A 230 4.16 6.85 -0.28
C SER A 230 5.14 6.37 0.80
N PHE A 231 6.15 5.58 0.38
CA PHE A 231 7.17 5.04 1.29
C PHE A 231 8.02 6.16 1.91
N PRO A 232 8.13 6.21 3.26
CA PRO A 232 8.90 7.23 3.96
C PRO A 232 10.38 7.26 3.55
N GLY A 233 10.91 8.47 3.30
CA GLY A 233 12.29 8.65 2.82
C GLY A 233 12.45 8.60 1.30
N VAL A 234 11.43 8.14 0.55
CA VAL A 234 11.41 8.14 -0.92
C VAL A 234 10.36 9.12 -1.44
N PHE A 235 9.15 9.04 -0.91
CA PHE A 235 8.02 9.89 -1.30
C PHE A 235 7.62 10.83 -0.17
N SER A 236 7.04 11.98 -0.53
CA SER A 236 6.40 12.86 0.46
C SER A 236 5.10 12.24 0.97
N PRO A 237 4.73 12.49 2.25
CA PRO A 237 3.43 12.08 2.77
C PRO A 237 2.27 12.68 1.97
N VAL A 238 1.13 11.99 1.99
CA VAL A 238 -0.14 12.48 1.46
C VAL A 238 -0.98 13.05 2.60
N LEU A 239 -1.53 14.24 2.41
CA LEU A 239 -2.46 14.85 3.33
C LEU A 239 -3.88 14.52 2.86
N ILE A 240 -4.60 13.71 3.62
CA ILE A 240 -5.97 13.29 3.30
C ILE A 240 -6.95 14.14 4.10
N ASP A 241 -7.89 14.78 3.40
CA ASP A 241 -8.95 15.55 4.02
C ASP A 241 -9.96 14.64 4.72
N VAL A 242 -10.27 14.97 5.98
CA VAL A 242 -11.26 14.25 6.79
C VAL A 242 -12.13 15.22 7.57
N GLU A 243 -13.26 14.73 8.06
CA GLU A 243 -14.17 15.52 8.90
C GLU A 243 -14.65 14.71 10.11
N ALA A 244 -14.78 15.37 11.25
CA ALA A 244 -15.38 14.86 12.46
C ALA A 244 -16.10 16.00 13.18
N ASP A 245 -17.33 15.77 13.68
CA ASP A 245 -18.13 16.74 14.43
C ASP A 245 -18.29 18.10 13.72
N GLY A 246 -18.39 18.07 12.38
CA GLY A 246 -18.49 19.29 11.55
C GLY A 246 -17.17 20.06 11.38
N HIS A 247 -16.07 19.55 11.89
CA HIS A 247 -14.74 20.12 11.73
C HIS A 247 -13.94 19.38 10.66
N ARG A 248 -13.38 20.12 9.69
CA ARG A 248 -12.51 19.59 8.63
C ARG A 248 -11.04 19.78 8.99
N PHE A 249 -10.26 18.76 8.80
CA PHE A 249 -8.81 18.76 9.01
C PHE A 249 -8.14 17.76 8.06
N THR A 250 -6.80 17.82 8.00
CA THR A 250 -6.02 16.88 7.18
C THR A 250 -5.26 15.91 8.07
N GLU A 251 -5.29 14.64 7.73
CA GLU A 251 -4.44 13.60 8.33
C GLU A 251 -3.24 13.34 7.44
N MET A 252 -2.08 13.08 8.04
CA MET A 252 -0.85 12.77 7.32
C MET A 252 -0.71 11.27 7.13
N HIS A 253 -0.78 10.80 5.88
CA HIS A 253 -0.67 9.40 5.53
C HIS A 253 0.61 9.08 4.77
N VAL A 254 1.15 7.91 5.05
CA VAL A 254 2.28 7.29 4.35
C VAL A 254 1.96 5.84 4.03
N ASP A 255 2.94 5.16 3.42
CA ASP A 255 2.86 3.75 3.02
C ASP A 255 2.31 2.84 4.12
N GLY A 256 1.38 1.96 3.73
CA GLY A 256 0.74 1.01 4.63
C GLY A 256 1.70 0.03 5.27
N GLU A 257 2.81 -0.32 4.58
CA GLU A 257 3.83 -1.21 5.13
C GLU A 257 4.56 -0.64 6.35
N THR A 258 4.44 0.66 6.61
CA THR A 258 5.04 1.29 7.80
C THR A 258 4.47 0.71 9.11
N THR A 259 3.18 0.30 9.11
CA THR A 259 2.51 -0.28 10.29
C THR A 259 1.94 -1.67 10.06
N ASP A 260 1.52 -1.99 8.84
CA ASP A 260 0.91 -3.29 8.51
C ASP A 260 1.31 -3.73 7.09
N PRO A 261 2.46 -4.42 6.96
CA PRO A 261 2.97 -4.88 5.66
C PRO A 261 2.07 -5.88 4.94
N ILE A 262 1.24 -6.60 5.69
CA ILE A 262 0.36 -7.65 5.18
C ILE A 262 -0.93 -7.64 5.97
N PHE A 263 -1.91 -6.91 5.47
CA PHE A 263 -3.20 -6.92 6.12
C PHE A 263 -3.97 -8.21 5.80
N VAL A 264 -4.03 -9.09 6.78
CA VAL A 264 -5.04 -10.15 6.83
C VAL A 264 -6.09 -9.69 7.85
N ALA A 265 -7.31 -9.45 7.39
CA ALA A 265 -8.36 -8.81 8.19
C ALA A 265 -8.45 -9.35 9.63
N PRO A 266 -8.78 -8.52 10.63
CA PRO A 266 -8.92 -8.97 12.01
C PRO A 266 -9.81 -10.20 12.13
N GLU A 267 -9.48 -11.10 13.05
CA GLU A 267 -10.18 -12.39 13.23
C GLU A 267 -11.70 -12.27 13.28
N LYS A 268 -12.22 -11.23 13.95
CA LYS A 268 -13.66 -10.96 14.02
C LYS A 268 -14.26 -10.62 12.65
N VAL A 269 -13.53 -9.85 11.83
CA VAL A 269 -13.96 -9.49 10.47
C VAL A 269 -13.94 -10.72 9.57
N LEU A 270 -12.86 -11.48 9.58
CA LEU A 270 -12.75 -12.73 8.82
C LEU A 270 -13.79 -13.76 9.25
N LYS A 271 -14.04 -13.89 10.57
CA LYS A 271 -15.10 -14.77 11.07
C LYS A 271 -16.47 -14.30 10.62
N SER A 272 -16.78 -13.00 10.67
CA SER A 272 -18.07 -12.48 10.20
C SER A 272 -18.27 -12.68 8.69
N LEU A 273 -17.21 -12.49 7.90
CA LEU A 273 -17.22 -12.72 6.46
C LEU A 273 -17.30 -14.23 6.12
N ALA A 274 -16.63 -15.08 6.89
CA ALA A 274 -16.58 -16.52 6.67
C ALA A 274 -17.82 -17.26 7.21
N VAL A 275 -18.55 -16.70 8.18
CA VAL A 275 -19.79 -17.30 8.74
C VAL A 275 -20.92 -17.31 7.72
N THR A 276 -20.88 -16.42 6.71
CA THR A 276 -21.86 -16.43 5.60
C THR A 276 -21.57 -17.50 4.55
N SER A 277 -20.40 -18.15 4.60
CA SER A 277 -20.08 -19.30 3.75
C SER A 277 -20.62 -20.60 4.36
N SER A 278 -21.08 -21.54 3.50
CA SER A 278 -21.62 -22.82 3.96
C SER A 278 -20.57 -23.60 4.78
N ALA A 279 -21.00 -24.48 5.68
CA ALA A 279 -20.10 -25.31 6.50
C ALA A 279 -19.19 -26.22 5.66
N SER A 280 -19.54 -26.49 4.39
CA SER A 280 -18.75 -27.27 3.42
C SER A 280 -17.84 -26.42 2.54
N ALA A 281 -17.79 -25.09 2.72
CA ALA A 281 -16.99 -24.20 1.88
C ALA A 281 -15.50 -24.34 2.18
N HIS A 282 -14.69 -24.39 1.11
CA HIS A 282 -13.24 -24.28 1.25
C HIS A 282 -12.86 -22.85 1.61
N LYS A 283 -12.04 -22.70 2.65
CA LYS A 283 -11.53 -21.41 3.11
C LYS A 283 -10.04 -21.33 2.87
N SER A 284 -9.60 -20.37 2.09
CA SER A 284 -8.19 -20.20 1.73
C SER A 284 -7.70 -18.78 1.94
N ILE A 285 -6.50 -18.65 2.48
CA ILE A 285 -5.75 -17.39 2.56
C ILE A 285 -4.53 -17.54 1.66
N TYR A 286 -4.35 -16.59 0.77
CA TYR A 286 -3.20 -16.41 -0.09
C TYR A 286 -2.46 -15.16 0.35
N VAL A 287 -1.19 -15.31 0.71
CA VAL A 287 -0.29 -14.20 1.07
C VAL A 287 0.79 -14.11 0.01
N LEU A 288 0.82 -13.01 -0.73
CA LEU A 288 1.80 -12.76 -1.76
C LEU A 288 2.74 -11.66 -1.32
N ILE A 289 4.00 -12.03 -1.08
CA ILE A 289 5.08 -11.17 -0.64
C ILE A 289 5.95 -10.80 -1.83
N ASN A 290 5.97 -9.54 -2.18
CA ASN A 290 6.72 -9.04 -3.32
C ASN A 290 8.22 -8.87 -3.06
N THR A 291 8.70 -9.21 -1.86
CA THR A 291 10.10 -9.05 -1.48
C THR A 291 10.67 -10.34 -0.92
N LYS A 292 11.99 -10.34 -0.73
CA LYS A 292 12.68 -11.41 0.00
C LYS A 292 12.39 -11.36 1.49
N LEU A 293 12.25 -12.53 2.10
CA LEU A 293 12.07 -12.67 3.54
C LEU A 293 13.41 -12.70 4.28
N GLU A 294 14.47 -13.17 3.64
CA GLU A 294 15.80 -13.27 4.20
C GLU A 294 16.47 -11.90 4.31
N PRO A 295 17.42 -11.72 5.25
CA PRO A 295 18.24 -10.53 5.34
C PRO A 295 19.01 -10.29 4.02
N THR A 296 19.06 -9.05 3.57
CA THR A 296 19.86 -8.63 2.41
C THR A 296 21.06 -7.84 2.92
N PHE A 297 22.27 -8.35 2.67
CA PHE A 297 23.48 -7.64 3.02
C PHE A 297 23.71 -6.46 2.07
N GLU A 298 23.94 -5.30 2.65
CA GLU A 298 24.28 -4.06 1.95
C GLU A 298 25.08 -3.16 2.87
N VAL A 299 26.17 -2.59 2.37
CA VAL A 299 26.95 -1.59 3.10
C VAL A 299 26.23 -0.25 3.00
N THR A 300 25.56 0.13 4.07
CA THR A 300 24.80 1.39 4.13
C THR A 300 25.73 2.58 4.27
N GLU A 301 25.59 3.57 3.39
CA GLU A 301 26.30 4.83 3.53
C GLU A 301 25.84 5.62 4.76
N ASN A 302 26.79 6.20 5.49
CA ASN A 302 26.48 6.99 6.69
C ASN A 302 26.01 8.41 6.31
N THR A 303 24.81 8.51 5.74
CA THR A 303 24.19 9.77 5.37
C THR A 303 22.86 9.98 6.12
N PRO A 304 22.41 11.26 6.31
CA PRO A 304 21.15 11.56 6.97
C PRO A 304 19.91 10.97 6.29
N LEU A 305 19.98 10.59 5.03
CA LEU A 305 18.88 9.98 4.28
C LEU A 305 19.00 8.44 4.29
N GLN A 306 20.18 7.89 4.05
CA GLN A 306 20.38 6.45 3.90
C GLN A 306 20.18 5.67 5.21
N VAL A 307 20.69 6.19 6.33
CA VAL A 307 20.57 5.52 7.64
C VAL A 307 19.11 5.37 8.07
N PRO A 308 18.26 6.42 8.10
CA PRO A 308 16.84 6.26 8.41
C PRO A 308 16.09 5.37 7.42
N SER A 309 16.33 5.51 6.12
CA SER A 309 15.70 4.67 5.10
C SER A 309 16.01 3.19 5.34
N ARG A 310 17.28 2.85 5.56
CA ARG A 310 17.71 1.47 5.85
C ARG A 310 17.09 0.93 7.14
N ALA A 311 16.97 1.78 8.17
CA ALA A 311 16.31 1.41 9.43
C ALA A 311 14.83 1.09 9.21
N ILE A 312 14.10 1.90 8.45
CA ILE A 312 12.69 1.66 8.10
C ILE A 312 12.56 0.35 7.32
N PHE A 313 13.38 0.11 6.29
CA PHE A 313 13.38 -1.15 5.54
C PHE A 313 13.63 -2.37 6.44
N THR A 314 14.54 -2.25 7.43
CA THR A 314 14.84 -3.32 8.37
C THR A 314 13.65 -3.61 9.29
N LEU A 315 13.01 -2.56 9.83
CA LEU A 315 11.80 -2.69 10.66
C LEU A 315 10.65 -3.30 9.88
N THR A 316 10.38 -2.81 8.67
CA THR A 316 9.32 -3.32 7.78
C THR A 316 9.53 -4.80 7.44
N LYS A 317 10.79 -5.20 7.16
CA LYS A 317 11.12 -6.61 6.88
C LYS A 317 10.85 -7.50 8.11
N THR A 318 11.18 -7.03 9.31
CA THR A 318 10.92 -7.77 10.56
C THR A 318 9.41 -7.88 10.80
N GLU A 319 8.67 -6.79 10.66
CA GLU A 319 7.22 -6.79 10.84
C GLU A 319 6.51 -7.67 9.82
N ARG A 320 6.97 -7.70 8.58
CA ARG A 320 6.43 -8.61 7.54
C ARG A 320 6.56 -10.09 7.94
N ARG A 321 7.67 -10.49 8.56
CA ARG A 321 7.84 -11.85 9.08
C ARG A 321 6.83 -12.15 10.20
N ASN A 322 6.65 -11.22 11.14
CA ASN A 322 5.68 -11.36 12.22
C ASN A 322 4.25 -11.48 11.67
N SER A 323 3.88 -10.64 10.69
CA SER A 323 2.58 -10.67 10.05
C SER A 323 2.31 -11.98 9.30
N ILE A 324 3.33 -12.56 8.62
CA ILE A 324 3.22 -13.89 7.99
C ILE A 324 2.95 -14.97 9.04
N LEU A 325 3.68 -14.96 10.15
CA LEU A 325 3.49 -15.94 11.23
C LEU A 325 2.12 -15.81 11.88
N ALA A 326 1.66 -14.57 12.10
CA ALA A 326 0.32 -14.28 12.63
C ALA A 326 -0.78 -14.76 11.67
N ALA A 327 -0.63 -14.50 10.36
CA ALA A 327 -1.57 -14.97 9.33
C ALA A 327 -1.61 -16.50 9.23
N TYR A 328 -0.46 -17.15 9.32
CA TYR A 328 -0.36 -18.61 9.32
C TYR A 328 -1.01 -19.25 10.55
N ASP A 329 -0.71 -18.71 11.74
CA ASP A 329 -1.29 -19.18 12.99
C ASP A 329 -2.82 -18.97 13.04
N PHE A 330 -3.28 -17.81 12.54
CA PHE A 330 -4.71 -17.56 12.35
C PHE A 330 -5.33 -18.58 11.41
N ALA A 331 -4.74 -18.83 10.24
CA ALA A 331 -5.26 -19.79 9.27
C ALA A 331 -5.40 -21.19 9.89
N ARG A 332 -4.37 -21.66 10.59
CA ARG A 332 -4.38 -22.97 11.28
C ARG A 332 -5.48 -23.07 12.34
N ARG A 333 -5.59 -22.05 13.20
CA ARG A 333 -6.61 -22.06 14.28
C ARG A 333 -8.04 -22.02 13.78
N ASN A 334 -8.27 -21.44 12.59
CA ASN A 334 -9.63 -21.22 12.06
C ASN A 334 -9.96 -22.11 10.85
N GLY A 335 -9.14 -23.12 10.55
CA GLY A 335 -9.41 -24.07 9.48
C GLY A 335 -9.30 -23.51 8.05
N PHE A 336 -8.46 -22.49 7.85
CA PHE A 336 -8.15 -21.98 6.53
C PHE A 336 -6.94 -22.70 5.93
N LYS A 337 -6.98 -22.99 4.63
CA LYS A 337 -5.80 -23.38 3.87
C LYS A 337 -4.91 -22.13 3.71
N PHE A 338 -3.68 -22.23 4.19
CA PHE A 338 -2.69 -21.16 4.04
C PHE A 338 -1.84 -21.39 2.79
N ASN A 339 -1.60 -20.33 2.02
CA ASN A 339 -0.78 -20.34 0.81
C ASN A 339 0.10 -19.09 0.80
N LEU A 340 1.41 -19.27 0.77
CA LEU A 340 2.40 -18.19 0.80
C LEU A 340 3.25 -18.24 -0.47
N ALA A 341 3.37 -17.10 -1.15
CA ALA A 341 4.36 -16.88 -2.20
C ALA A 341 5.25 -15.70 -1.83
N TYR A 342 6.55 -15.79 -2.05
CA TYR A 342 7.52 -14.73 -1.77
C TYR A 342 8.70 -14.81 -2.73
N LEU A 343 9.42 -13.69 -2.88
CA LEU A 343 10.58 -13.61 -3.76
C LEU A 343 11.76 -14.40 -3.16
N PRO A 344 12.31 -15.43 -3.85
CA PRO A 344 13.41 -16.24 -3.35
C PRO A 344 14.71 -15.43 -3.17
N LYS A 345 15.55 -15.91 -2.24
CA LYS A 345 16.82 -15.23 -1.87
C LYS A 345 17.84 -15.18 -3.00
N ASP A 346 17.84 -16.15 -3.88
CA ASP A 346 18.79 -16.35 -4.99
C ASP A 346 18.52 -15.45 -6.20
N ILE A 347 17.36 -14.79 -6.25
CA ILE A 347 17.07 -13.77 -7.26
C ILE A 347 17.96 -12.54 -6.99
N PRO A 348 18.68 -12.00 -8.00
CA PRO A 348 19.45 -10.78 -7.82
C PRO A 348 18.61 -9.65 -7.21
N ASP A 349 19.16 -8.94 -6.23
CA ASP A 349 18.54 -7.76 -5.64
C ASP A 349 19.17 -6.52 -6.26
N LYS A 350 18.35 -5.68 -6.89
CA LYS A 350 18.79 -4.38 -7.43
C LYS A 350 18.21 -3.21 -6.64
N GLY A 351 17.60 -3.50 -5.48
CA GLY A 351 16.92 -2.48 -4.67
C GLY A 351 15.47 -2.26 -5.12
N SER A 352 14.56 -2.36 -4.18
CA SER A 352 13.11 -2.21 -4.42
C SER A 352 12.69 -0.80 -4.84
N VAL A 353 13.59 0.18 -4.74
CA VAL A 353 13.35 1.60 -5.11
C VAL A 353 14.00 2.01 -6.44
N GLU A 354 14.76 1.15 -7.08
CA GLU A 354 15.47 1.48 -8.33
C GLU A 354 14.64 1.31 -9.60
N PHE A 355 13.46 0.82 -9.57
CA PHE A 355 12.46 0.70 -10.65
C PHE A 355 13.03 0.51 -12.08
N GLU A 356 14.15 -0.23 -12.23
CA GLU A 356 14.76 -0.50 -13.53
C GLU A 356 13.84 -1.44 -14.35
N THR A 357 13.43 -1.01 -15.53
CA THR A 357 12.46 -1.76 -16.38
C THR A 357 12.97 -3.16 -16.74
N GLY A 358 14.25 -3.32 -17.03
CA GLY A 358 14.85 -4.62 -17.34
C GLY A 358 14.76 -5.59 -16.17
N TYR A 359 15.04 -5.13 -14.96
CA TYR A 359 14.91 -5.89 -13.73
C TYR A 359 13.45 -6.29 -13.47
N MET A 360 12.53 -5.32 -13.55
CA MET A 360 11.10 -5.58 -13.35
C MET A 360 10.55 -6.59 -14.37
N ARG A 361 10.97 -6.54 -15.62
CA ARG A 361 10.60 -7.54 -16.64
C ARG A 361 11.12 -8.94 -16.30
N SER A 362 12.34 -9.06 -15.79
CA SER A 362 12.91 -10.35 -15.37
C SER A 362 12.14 -10.94 -14.19
N LEU A 363 11.79 -10.12 -13.19
CA LEU A 363 10.96 -10.53 -12.06
C LEU A 363 9.55 -10.94 -12.48
N PHE A 364 8.93 -10.17 -13.38
CA PHE A 364 7.63 -10.52 -13.94
C PHE A 364 7.68 -11.88 -14.63
N THR A 365 8.68 -12.12 -15.48
CA THR A 365 8.82 -13.39 -16.21
C THR A 365 9.02 -14.56 -15.24
N TYR A 366 9.88 -14.37 -14.22
CA TYR A 366 10.09 -15.37 -13.19
C TYR A 366 8.81 -15.71 -12.42
N GLY A 367 8.10 -14.69 -11.94
CA GLY A 367 6.81 -14.84 -11.25
C GLY A 367 5.76 -15.50 -12.15
N TYR A 368 5.72 -15.15 -13.44
CA TYR A 368 4.80 -15.72 -14.41
C TYR A 368 4.99 -17.24 -14.55
N GLU A 369 6.23 -17.71 -14.66
CA GLU A 369 6.51 -19.16 -14.76
C GLU A 369 6.14 -19.91 -13.47
N LEU A 370 6.41 -19.33 -12.29
CA LEU A 370 5.97 -19.93 -11.03
C LEU A 370 4.43 -19.99 -10.92
N GLY A 371 3.74 -18.93 -11.30
CA GLY A 371 2.27 -18.89 -11.31
C GLY A 371 1.69 -19.89 -12.30
N ARG A 372 2.26 -19.98 -13.49
CA ARG A 372 1.81 -20.88 -14.56
C ARG A 372 2.03 -22.37 -14.23
N SER A 373 3.13 -22.71 -13.56
CA SER A 373 3.44 -24.08 -13.15
C SER A 373 2.68 -24.51 -11.88
N GLY A 374 2.07 -23.58 -11.14
CA GLY A 374 1.43 -23.84 -9.85
C GLY A 374 2.43 -24.01 -8.69
N SER A 375 3.73 -23.78 -8.91
CA SER A 375 4.78 -23.95 -7.89
C SER A 375 5.02 -22.72 -7.02
N ALA A 376 4.26 -21.64 -7.23
CA ALA A 376 4.41 -20.39 -6.48
C ALA A 376 4.06 -20.50 -4.98
N TRP A 377 3.15 -21.39 -4.61
CA TRP A 377 2.49 -21.40 -3.32
C TRP A 377 3.03 -22.45 -2.36
N GLN A 378 3.49 -22.01 -1.20
CA GLN A 378 3.92 -22.85 -0.07
C GLN A 378 2.84 -22.89 1.00
N SER A 379 2.65 -24.02 1.68
CA SER A 379 1.61 -24.22 2.69
C SER A 379 2.01 -23.78 4.10
N SER A 380 3.25 -23.34 4.29
CA SER A 380 3.78 -22.87 5.58
C SER A 380 4.84 -21.79 5.37
N PRO A 381 5.09 -20.93 6.35
CA PRO A 381 6.24 -20.01 6.34
C PRO A 381 7.56 -20.80 6.29
N PRO A 382 8.61 -20.25 5.64
CA PRO A 382 9.94 -20.87 5.68
C PRO A 382 10.52 -20.79 7.10
N GLN A 383 11.38 -21.75 7.45
CA GLN A 383 12.20 -21.66 8.66
C GLN A 383 13.28 -20.60 8.40
N LEU A 384 13.06 -19.40 8.94
CA LEU A 384 14.01 -18.30 8.84
C LEU A 384 14.98 -18.40 10.02
N HIS A 385 16.21 -18.84 9.74
CA HIS A 385 17.32 -18.88 10.70
C HIS A 385 18.02 -17.54 10.81
#